data_473f26dca06f6af5412e97cfdf4fa9b8
#
_entry.id   473f26dca06f6af5412e97cfdf4fa9b8
#
_cell.length_a   1.000
_cell.length_b   1.000
_cell.length_c   1.000
_cell.angle_alpha   90.00
_cell.angle_beta   90.00
_cell.angle_gamma   90.00
#
_symmetry.space_group_name_H-M   'P 1'
#
loop_
_entity.id
_entity.type
_entity.pdbx_description
1 polymer ?
#
loop_
_entity_poly.entity_id
_entity_poly.type
_entity_poly.pdbx_seq_one_letter_code
_entity_poly.pdbx_strand_id
1 'polypeptide(L)'
;YVLKTNYSNNQKSHEEMILEKKASAYCTGWKEKIEKLQKDDLVFLYKTGTGIIAYGFADGKLKKKEWDGVIDDEYYMQLDNFEILKKPLDAATMKLVAKKGFSFRSTMFSIDEESKDLIMDEIRNNYL
;
A
#
# COMPACT_ATOMS: atom_id res chain seq x y z
N TYR A 1 -7.60 1.28 -0.43
CA TYR A 1 -6.49 1.91 -1.19
C TYR A 1 -5.44 0.90 -1.59
N VAL A 2 -4.80 1.16 -2.71
CA VAL A 2 -3.57 0.48 -3.12
C VAL A 2 -2.44 1.49 -3.04
N LEU A 3 -1.38 1.16 -2.31
CA LEU A 3 -0.20 2.01 -2.14
C LEU A 3 1.02 1.29 -2.72
N LYS A 4 1.70 1.93 -3.66
CA LYS A 4 2.97 1.41 -4.19
C LYS A 4 4.07 1.65 -3.16
N THR A 5 4.91 0.65 -2.93
CA THR A 5 5.94 0.69 -1.89
C THR A 5 7.23 1.40 -2.30
N ASN A 6 7.21 2.10 -3.46
CA ASN A 6 8.37 2.83 -3.96
C ASN A 6 9.58 1.93 -4.33
N TYR A 7 9.36 0.63 -4.53
CA TYR A 7 10.44 -0.33 -4.79
C TYR A 7 11.28 0.04 -6.02
N SER A 8 10.63 0.50 -7.09
CA SER A 8 11.32 0.84 -8.34
C SER A 8 12.25 2.06 -8.20
N ASN A 9 12.00 2.93 -7.23
CA ASN A 9 12.80 4.13 -7.00
C ASN A 9 13.80 3.95 -5.85
N ASN A 10 13.41 3.20 -4.80
CA ASN A 10 14.22 3.04 -3.60
C ASN A 10 13.86 1.75 -2.88
N GLN A 11 14.69 0.73 -3.02
CA GLN A 11 14.46 -0.56 -2.40
C GLN A 11 14.44 -0.47 -0.87
N LYS A 12 15.25 0.41 -0.28
CA LYS A 12 15.30 0.59 1.16
C LYS A 12 13.96 1.07 1.72
N SER A 13 13.30 2.02 1.04
CA SER A 13 12.00 2.50 1.50
C SER A 13 10.93 1.41 1.42
N HIS A 14 10.99 0.57 0.39
CA HIS A 14 10.12 -0.59 0.28
C HIS A 14 10.30 -1.54 1.48
N GLU A 15 11.56 -1.87 1.79
CA GLU A 15 11.87 -2.78 2.89
C GLU A 15 11.44 -2.21 4.24
N GLU A 16 11.63 -0.91 4.46
CA GLU A 16 11.20 -0.24 5.67
C GLU A 16 9.68 -0.28 5.85
N MET A 17 8.91 -0.08 4.79
CA MET A 17 7.45 -0.17 4.88
C MET A 17 7.00 -1.54 5.37
N ILE A 18 7.59 -2.60 4.84
CA ILE A 18 7.24 -3.96 5.22
C ILE A 18 7.69 -4.26 6.66
N LEU A 19 8.94 -3.93 6.98
CA LEU A 19 9.51 -4.19 8.30
C LEU A 19 8.78 -3.44 9.41
N GLU A 20 8.46 -2.17 9.17
CA GLU A 20 7.82 -1.31 10.15
C GLU A 20 6.29 -1.33 10.06
N LYS A 21 5.73 -2.09 9.11
CA LYS A 21 4.28 -2.28 8.96
C LYS A 21 3.55 -0.95 8.81
N LYS A 22 4.00 -0.14 7.85
CA LYS A 22 3.48 1.21 7.67
C LYS A 22 3.13 1.49 6.21
N ALA A 23 2.22 2.45 6.02
CA ALA A 23 1.94 3.07 4.73
C ALA A 23 2.73 4.36 4.66
N SER A 24 3.66 4.48 3.71
CA SER A 24 4.55 5.64 3.60
C SER A 24 4.58 6.19 2.19
N ALA A 25 4.75 7.50 2.10
CA ALA A 25 5.07 8.17 0.85
C ALA A 25 6.07 9.29 1.14
N TYR A 26 6.85 9.62 0.14
CA TYR A 26 8.04 10.46 0.27
C TYR A 26 7.99 11.61 -0.72
N CYS A 27 8.58 12.74 -0.35
CA CYS A 27 8.75 13.93 -1.18
C CYS A 27 7.45 14.70 -1.43
N THR A 28 7.60 16.01 -1.53
CA THR A 28 6.49 16.91 -1.84
C THR A 28 5.81 16.51 -3.15
N GLY A 29 4.49 16.47 -3.13
CA GLY A 29 3.67 16.03 -4.26
C GLY A 29 3.20 14.58 -4.17
N TRP A 30 3.90 13.76 -3.38
CA TRP A 30 3.52 12.35 -3.16
C TRP A 30 3.21 12.04 -1.71
N LYS A 31 4.01 12.55 -0.77
CA LYS A 31 3.83 12.27 0.67
C LYS A 31 2.46 12.69 1.18
N GLU A 32 1.89 13.77 0.66
CA GLU A 32 0.57 14.28 1.08
C GLU A 32 -0.57 13.31 0.80
N LYS A 33 -0.37 12.31 -0.07
CA LYS A 33 -1.39 11.30 -0.34
C LYS A 33 -1.75 10.47 0.90
N ILE A 34 -0.80 10.30 1.81
CA ILE A 34 -1.03 9.57 3.07
C ILE A 34 -2.10 10.26 3.93
N GLU A 35 -2.24 11.58 3.82
CA GLU A 35 -3.26 12.33 4.56
C GLU A 35 -4.69 11.88 4.25
N LYS A 36 -4.91 11.23 3.11
CA LYS A 36 -6.24 10.73 2.70
C LYS A 36 -6.67 9.50 3.50
N LEU A 37 -5.73 8.78 4.09
CA LEU A 37 -6.04 7.58 4.84
C LEU A 37 -6.74 7.93 6.15
N GLN A 38 -7.87 7.27 6.39
CA GLN A 38 -8.62 7.40 7.63
C GLN A 38 -8.48 6.12 8.44
N LYS A 39 -8.80 6.20 9.72
CA LYS A 39 -8.75 5.04 10.60
C LYS A 39 -9.58 3.89 10.00
N ASP A 40 -9.00 2.70 10.04
CA ASP A 40 -9.58 1.44 9.55
C ASP A 40 -9.68 1.33 8.02
N ASP A 41 -9.12 2.28 7.26
CA ASP A 41 -9.00 2.11 5.82
C ASP A 41 -8.06 0.94 5.51
N LEU A 42 -8.52 0.03 4.66
CA LEU A 42 -7.70 -1.09 4.19
C LEU A 42 -6.69 -0.58 3.16
N VAL A 43 -5.43 -0.90 3.37
CA VAL A 43 -4.34 -0.50 2.47
C VAL A 43 -3.62 -1.76 2.00
N PHE A 44 -3.65 -1.99 0.68
CA PHE A 44 -2.85 -3.02 0.04
C PHE A 44 -1.51 -2.41 -0.34
N LEU A 45 -0.42 -3.05 0.07
CA LEU A 45 0.93 -2.64 -0.33
C LEU A 45 1.31 -3.37 -1.61
N TYR A 46 1.63 -2.60 -2.64
CA TYR A 46 1.89 -3.10 -3.98
C TYR A 46 3.35 -2.87 -4.37
N LYS A 47 4.05 -3.95 -4.68
CA LYS A 47 5.42 -3.90 -5.19
C LYS A 47 5.37 -3.85 -6.71
N THR A 48 5.88 -2.76 -7.28
CA THR A 48 5.87 -2.54 -8.74
C THR A 48 6.50 -3.74 -9.47
N GLY A 49 5.83 -4.22 -10.49
CA GLY A 49 6.27 -5.37 -11.27
C GLY A 49 6.03 -6.72 -10.61
N THR A 50 5.50 -6.76 -9.41
CA THR A 50 5.32 -8.00 -8.65
C THR A 50 3.85 -8.20 -8.24
N GLY A 51 3.25 -7.25 -7.53
CA GLY A 51 1.87 -7.35 -7.09
C GLY A 51 1.66 -6.92 -5.65
N ILE A 52 0.47 -7.20 -5.12
CA ILE A 52 0.17 -7.00 -3.71
C ILE A 52 0.99 -7.99 -2.90
N ILE A 53 1.75 -7.49 -1.92
CA ILE A 53 2.62 -8.33 -1.08
C ILE A 53 2.20 -8.35 0.37
N ALA A 54 1.41 -7.38 0.81
CA ALA A 54 0.94 -7.27 2.19
C ALA A 54 -0.28 -6.37 2.24
N TYR A 55 -0.96 -6.38 3.38
CA TYR A 55 -2.04 -5.44 3.64
C TYR A 55 -2.12 -5.14 5.13
N GLY A 56 -2.81 -4.07 5.47
CA GLY A 56 -3.12 -3.69 6.82
C GLY A 56 -4.17 -2.60 6.86
N PHE A 57 -4.52 -2.17 8.05
CA PHE A 57 -5.58 -1.17 8.25
C PHE A 57 -4.96 0.08 8.87
N ALA A 58 -5.19 1.24 8.26
CA ALA A 58 -4.63 2.50 8.73
C ALA A 58 -5.09 2.80 10.17
N ASP A 59 -4.17 3.27 11.00
CA ASP A 59 -4.50 3.61 12.40
C ASP A 59 -5.11 5.03 12.53
N GLY A 60 -5.13 5.80 11.46
CA GLY A 60 -5.71 7.14 11.45
C GLY A 60 -4.79 8.22 12.00
N LYS A 61 -3.54 7.90 12.31
CA LYS A 61 -2.60 8.84 12.94
C LYS A 61 -1.46 9.18 12.00
N LEU A 62 -1.57 10.31 11.30
CA LEU A 62 -0.52 10.77 10.40
C LEU A 62 0.73 11.12 11.20
N LYS A 63 1.87 10.60 10.75
CA LYS A 63 3.19 10.90 11.30
C LYS A 63 4.10 11.38 10.19
N LYS A 64 5.10 12.16 10.56
CA LYS A 64 6.07 12.74 9.64
C LYS A 64 7.45 12.50 10.20
N LYS A 65 8.43 12.25 9.32
CA LYS A 65 9.82 12.15 9.73
C LYS A 65 10.75 12.56 8.60
N GLU A 66 12.03 12.74 8.95
CA GLU A 66 13.06 13.03 7.98
C GLU A 66 13.20 11.89 6.97
N TRP A 67 13.46 12.27 5.73
CA TRP A 67 13.80 11.33 4.67
C TRP A 67 14.91 11.92 3.82
N ASP A 68 16.00 11.17 3.67
CA ASP A 68 17.14 11.55 2.83
C ASP A 68 17.66 12.96 3.13
N GLY A 69 17.75 13.32 4.42
CA GLY A 69 18.23 14.61 4.88
C GLY A 69 17.23 15.75 4.83
N VAL A 70 16.00 15.51 4.39
CA VAL A 70 14.96 16.55 4.32
C VAL A 70 13.95 16.35 5.44
N ILE A 71 13.71 17.39 6.22
CA ILE A 71 12.80 17.37 7.37
C ILE A 71 11.37 17.14 6.88
N ASP A 72 10.65 16.24 7.57
CA ASP A 72 9.25 15.92 7.29
C ASP A 72 8.98 15.51 5.83
N ASP A 73 9.94 14.86 5.20
CA ASP A 73 9.80 14.45 3.80
C ASP A 73 9.27 13.02 3.63
N GLU A 74 9.04 12.32 4.72
CA GLU A 74 8.25 11.09 4.75
C GLU A 74 6.99 11.33 5.58
N TYR A 75 5.82 11.09 4.98
CA TYR A 75 4.56 11.00 5.70
C TYR A 75 4.20 9.53 5.79
N TYR A 76 3.80 9.07 6.97
CA TYR A 76 3.45 7.67 7.14
C TYR A 76 2.34 7.47 8.17
N MET A 77 1.74 6.30 8.10
CA MET A 77 0.69 5.89 9.01
C MET A 77 0.89 4.42 9.32
N GLN A 78 0.81 4.06 10.59
CA GLN A 78 0.97 2.67 11.00
C GLN A 78 -0.21 1.85 10.50
N LEU A 79 0.06 0.60 10.11
CA LEU A 79 -0.97 -0.33 9.66
C LEU A 79 -1.23 -1.40 10.72
N ASP A 80 -2.46 -1.43 11.22
CA ASP A 80 -2.91 -2.43 12.19
C ASP A 80 -3.28 -3.73 11.48
N ASN A 81 -3.21 -4.85 12.19
CA ASN A 81 -3.55 -6.18 11.68
C ASN A 81 -2.82 -6.47 10.36
N PHE A 82 -1.54 -6.13 10.34
CA PHE A 82 -0.70 -6.26 9.16
C PHE A 82 -0.42 -7.73 8.85
N GLU A 83 -0.62 -8.10 7.58
CA GLU A 83 -0.35 -9.46 7.09
C GLU A 83 0.49 -9.40 5.83
N ILE A 84 1.50 -10.26 5.76
CA ILE A 84 2.31 -10.46 4.55
C ILE A 84 1.74 -11.67 3.81
N LEU A 85 1.49 -11.53 2.51
CA LEU A 85 1.01 -12.61 1.69
C LEU A 85 2.12 -13.65 1.49
N LYS A 86 1.77 -14.94 1.46
CA LYS A 86 2.77 -15.98 1.20
C LYS A 86 3.29 -15.97 -0.23
N LYS A 87 2.55 -15.37 -1.16
CA LYS A 87 2.99 -15.11 -2.52
C LYS A 87 2.32 -13.81 -3.01
N PRO A 88 2.93 -13.07 -3.95
CA PRO A 88 2.31 -11.84 -4.44
C PRO A 88 1.02 -12.12 -5.22
N LEU A 89 0.04 -11.23 -5.07
CA LEU A 89 -1.15 -11.24 -5.90
C LEU A 89 -0.92 -10.21 -7.00
N ASP A 90 -0.64 -10.68 -8.22
CA ASP A 90 -0.21 -9.82 -9.30
C ASP A 90 -1.35 -8.99 -9.93
N ALA A 91 -0.98 -8.01 -10.76
CA ALA A 91 -1.94 -7.10 -11.39
C ALA A 91 -2.93 -7.85 -12.30
N ALA A 92 -2.49 -8.89 -13.00
CA ALA A 92 -3.37 -9.69 -13.86
C ALA A 92 -4.44 -10.40 -13.03
N THR A 93 -4.05 -10.95 -11.89
CA THR A 93 -4.98 -11.62 -10.97
C THR A 93 -5.94 -10.59 -10.34
N MET A 94 -5.45 -9.41 -9.97
CA MET A 94 -6.32 -8.33 -9.48
C MET A 94 -7.42 -8.00 -10.49
N LYS A 95 -7.04 -7.84 -11.75
CA LYS A 95 -7.98 -7.56 -12.83
C LYS A 95 -9.01 -8.68 -13.02
N LEU A 96 -8.54 -9.92 -12.97
CA LEU A 96 -9.39 -11.09 -13.14
C LEU A 96 -10.43 -11.20 -12.02
N VAL A 97 -9.98 -11.05 -10.78
CA VAL A 97 -10.81 -11.18 -9.57
C VAL A 97 -11.80 -10.03 -9.46
N ALA A 98 -11.37 -8.81 -9.66
CA ALA A 98 -12.22 -7.62 -9.57
C ALA A 98 -13.05 -7.38 -10.83
N LYS A 99 -12.74 -8.06 -11.93
CA LYS A 99 -13.41 -7.91 -13.23
C LYS A 99 -13.30 -6.49 -13.78
N LYS A 100 -12.20 -5.81 -13.46
CA LYS A 100 -11.90 -4.47 -13.98
C LYS A 100 -10.40 -4.23 -13.90
N GLY A 101 -9.89 -3.33 -14.75
CA GLY A 101 -8.50 -2.93 -14.73
C GLY A 101 -8.23 -1.84 -13.70
N PHE A 102 -6.96 -1.71 -13.30
CA PHE A 102 -6.50 -0.68 -12.40
C PHE A 102 -5.34 0.07 -13.04
N SER A 103 -5.23 1.36 -12.72
CA SER A 103 -4.12 2.19 -13.19
C SER A 103 -3.10 2.35 -12.07
N PHE A 104 -1.88 1.90 -12.31
CA PHE A 104 -0.78 1.97 -11.33
C PHE A 104 0.11 3.19 -11.53
N ARG A 105 -0.42 4.26 -12.14
CA ARG A 105 0.35 5.50 -12.37
C ARG A 105 0.57 6.31 -11.10
N SER A 106 -0.41 6.29 -10.20
CA SER A 106 -0.33 7.02 -8.95
C SER A 106 0.39 6.23 -7.88
N THR A 107 1.07 6.93 -6.96
CA THR A 107 1.68 6.32 -5.78
C THR A 107 0.63 5.62 -4.92
N MET A 108 -0.53 6.22 -4.77
CA MET A 108 -1.65 5.62 -4.04
C MET A 108 -2.94 5.94 -4.77
N PHE A 109 -3.84 4.95 -4.87
CA PHE A 109 -5.16 5.14 -5.46
C PHE A 109 -6.22 4.36 -4.70
N SER A 110 -7.45 4.86 -4.77
CA SER A 110 -8.59 4.19 -4.15
C SER A 110 -9.17 3.12 -5.08
N ILE A 111 -9.77 2.12 -4.48
CA ILE A 111 -10.57 1.12 -5.21
C ILE A 111 -11.95 1.07 -4.59
N ASP A 112 -12.94 0.66 -5.38
CA ASP A 112 -14.32 0.56 -4.89
C ASP A 112 -14.48 -0.60 -3.91
N GLU A 113 -15.52 -0.53 -3.09
CA GLU A 113 -15.78 -1.53 -2.05
C GLU A 113 -15.90 -2.94 -2.62
N GLU A 114 -16.59 -3.10 -3.76
CA GLU A 114 -16.74 -4.41 -4.36
C GLU A 114 -15.42 -5.03 -4.75
N SER A 115 -14.54 -4.25 -5.42
CA SER A 115 -13.20 -4.70 -5.81
C SER A 115 -12.36 -5.04 -4.58
N LYS A 116 -12.42 -4.21 -3.55
CA LYS A 116 -11.71 -4.44 -2.29
C LYS A 116 -12.13 -5.78 -1.67
N ASP A 117 -13.43 -6.03 -1.59
CA ASP A 117 -13.95 -7.26 -0.99
C ASP A 117 -13.57 -8.50 -1.80
N LEU A 118 -13.64 -8.41 -3.12
CA LEU A 118 -13.27 -9.52 -4.00
C LEU A 118 -11.78 -9.85 -3.88
N ILE A 119 -10.92 -8.83 -3.85
CA ILE A 119 -9.48 -9.01 -3.69
C ILE A 119 -9.17 -9.60 -2.31
N MET A 120 -9.81 -9.10 -1.25
CA MET A 120 -9.61 -9.65 0.10
C MET A 120 -10.05 -11.10 0.21
N ASP A 121 -11.17 -11.46 -0.40
CA ASP A 121 -11.63 -12.85 -0.41
C ASP A 121 -10.61 -13.76 -1.11
N GLU A 122 -10.05 -13.32 -2.23
CA GLU A 122 -9.02 -14.07 -2.94
C GLU A 122 -7.77 -14.24 -2.07
N ILE A 123 -7.35 -13.18 -1.39
CA ILE A 123 -6.19 -13.22 -0.49
C ILE A 123 -6.42 -14.23 0.64
N ARG A 124 -7.57 -14.14 1.32
CA ARG A 124 -7.89 -15.04 2.43
C ARG A 124 -7.95 -16.49 2.00
N ASN A 125 -8.47 -16.74 0.82
CA ASN A 125 -8.67 -18.12 0.35
C ASN A 125 -7.39 -18.76 -0.21
N ASN A 126 -6.50 -17.97 -0.79
CA ASN A 126 -5.40 -18.54 -1.58
C ASN A 126 -4.00 -17.96 -1.30
N TYR A 127 -3.88 -16.87 -0.53
CA TYR A 127 -2.61 -16.13 -0.39
C TYR A 127 -2.12 -15.99 1.06
N LEU A 128 -2.84 -16.50 2.02
CA LEU A 128 -2.43 -16.44 3.45
C LEU A 128 -2.05 -17.80 4.01
#